data_dfc352b5984c7e49d80db3d945241605
#
_entry.id   dfc352b5984c7e49d80db3d945241605
#
_cell.length_a   1.000
_cell.length_b   1.000
_cell.length_c   1.000
_cell.angle_alpha   90.00
_cell.angle_beta   90.00
_cell.angle_gamma   90.00
#
_symmetry.space_group_name_H-M   'P 1'
#
loop_
_entity.id
_entity.type
_entity.pdbx_description
1 polymer ?
#
loop_
_entity_poly.entity_id
_entity_poly.type
_entity_poly.pdbx_seq_one_letter_code
_entity_poly.pdbx_strand_id
1 'polypeptide(L)'
;MISTLQTRPDTQLDTLLFDYAALAAVPVAHDPFDHIVVPDFLPPPVLDRVHAELPVSDKGGSFPPGSLRLGPTAQAMMRELEGAVLKRAIAEKFGLDLDDAPSMLTVRLATREKDGQIHTDSAAKRVTALLYLNPSDARFDTKDGCLRLLRSATDLEDYVVEVPPTRGTLLVFPNGPTTWHGHRTHVGQRHSVQLNYMTNDSRARNELRRHRLSAIVKGLLPRT
;
A
#
# COMPACT_ATOMS: atom_id res chain seq x y z
N MET A 1 16.52 33.54 -44.20
CA MET A 1 15.60 32.56 -43.63
C MET A 1 16.18 32.13 -42.29
N ILE A 2 15.61 32.69 -41.22
CA ILE A 2 16.05 32.44 -39.85
C ILE A 2 15.11 31.35 -39.29
N SER A 3 15.66 30.13 -39.07
CA SER A 3 14.93 29.00 -38.51
C SER A 3 14.74 29.24 -37.00
N THR A 4 13.51 29.42 -36.59
CA THR A 4 13.12 29.56 -35.19
C THR A 4 13.17 28.16 -34.55
N LEU A 5 14.17 27.93 -33.72
CA LEU A 5 14.20 26.75 -32.81
C LEU A 5 13.09 26.90 -31.79
N GLN A 6 12.03 26.11 -31.96
CA GLN A 6 11.01 25.92 -30.93
C GLN A 6 11.64 25.13 -29.77
N THR A 7 11.92 25.84 -28.69
CA THR A 7 12.22 25.22 -27.38
C THR A 7 10.99 24.41 -26.96
N ARG A 8 11.15 23.09 -26.81
CA ARG A 8 10.17 22.25 -26.14
C ARG A 8 10.01 22.76 -24.70
N PRO A 9 8.78 22.82 -24.19
CA PRO A 9 8.57 23.20 -22.78
C PRO A 9 9.24 22.15 -21.88
N ASP A 10 9.91 22.66 -20.87
CA ASP A 10 10.51 21.94 -19.76
C ASP A 10 9.59 20.80 -19.30
N THR A 11 10.12 19.60 -19.30
CA THR A 11 9.56 18.47 -18.58
C THR A 11 9.64 18.84 -17.10
N GLN A 12 8.52 19.30 -16.55
CA GLN A 12 8.35 19.49 -15.12
C GLN A 12 8.77 18.16 -14.48
N LEU A 13 9.91 18.14 -13.83
CA LEU A 13 10.33 17.01 -12.97
C LEU A 13 9.22 16.89 -11.94
N ASP A 14 8.34 15.89 -12.12
CA ASP A 14 7.32 15.57 -11.13
C ASP A 14 8.06 15.33 -9.81
N THR A 15 7.89 16.25 -8.87
CA THR A 15 8.50 16.12 -7.55
C THR A 15 7.92 14.87 -6.91
N LEU A 16 8.77 13.89 -6.61
CA LEU A 16 8.36 12.67 -5.94
C LEU A 16 7.68 13.00 -4.61
N LEU A 17 6.61 12.29 -4.31
CA LEU A 17 5.81 12.49 -3.10
C LEU A 17 6.39 11.75 -1.90
N PHE A 18 7.14 10.65 -2.15
CA PHE A 18 7.66 9.76 -1.11
C PHE A 18 9.11 10.05 -0.75
N ASP A 19 9.47 9.77 0.49
CA ASP A 19 10.84 9.85 1.00
C ASP A 19 11.63 8.56 0.68
N TYR A 20 12.16 8.48 -0.52
CA TYR A 20 13.00 7.36 -0.96
C TYR A 20 14.36 7.30 -0.22
N ALA A 21 14.83 8.43 0.33
CA ALA A 21 16.05 8.43 1.14
C ALA A 21 15.81 7.70 2.46
N ALA A 22 14.67 7.93 3.12
CA ALA A 22 14.25 7.19 4.30
C ALA A 22 14.12 5.68 4.00
N LEU A 23 13.49 5.30 2.86
CA LEU A 23 13.39 3.91 2.45
C LEU A 23 14.77 3.27 2.24
N ALA A 24 15.70 3.99 1.60
CA ALA A 24 17.04 3.50 1.38
C ALA A 24 17.82 3.31 2.68
N ALA A 25 17.64 4.19 3.66
CA ALA A 25 18.37 4.19 4.93
C ALA A 25 17.91 3.08 5.90
N VAL A 26 16.62 2.70 5.92
CA VAL A 26 16.11 1.69 6.85
C VAL A 26 16.72 0.32 6.53
N PRO A 27 17.34 -0.40 7.48
CA PRO A 27 17.81 -1.77 7.27
C PRO A 27 16.63 -2.76 7.17
N VAL A 28 16.87 -3.87 6.47
CA VAL A 28 15.93 -5.00 6.49
C VAL A 28 16.02 -5.68 7.85
N ALA A 29 14.89 -5.82 8.53
CA ALA A 29 14.75 -6.65 9.71
C ALA A 29 14.36 -8.08 9.28
N HIS A 30 14.87 -9.09 10.00
CA HIS A 30 14.72 -10.50 9.61
C HIS A 30 13.82 -11.32 10.56
N ASP A 31 13.38 -10.74 11.67
CA ASP A 31 12.51 -11.39 12.66
C ASP A 31 11.14 -10.69 12.68
N PRO A 32 10.02 -11.38 12.46
CA PRO A 32 9.82 -12.82 12.28
C PRO A 32 10.09 -13.30 10.84
N PHE A 33 10.26 -12.40 9.91
CA PHE A 33 10.61 -12.60 8.50
C PHE A 33 11.11 -11.27 7.92
N ASP A 34 11.71 -11.30 6.76
CA ASP A 34 12.27 -10.10 6.11
C ASP A 34 11.20 -9.02 5.93
N HIS A 35 11.45 -7.85 6.49
CA HIS A 35 10.55 -6.69 6.36
C HIS A 35 11.28 -5.37 6.58
N ILE A 36 10.65 -4.28 6.15
CA ILE A 36 11.01 -2.92 6.53
C ILE A 36 9.77 -2.15 6.98
N VAL A 37 9.96 -1.25 7.95
CA VAL A 37 8.96 -0.26 8.37
C VAL A 37 9.59 1.11 8.22
N VAL A 38 8.99 1.95 7.37
CA VAL A 38 9.50 3.30 7.07
C VAL A 38 8.45 4.32 7.54
N PRO A 39 8.59 4.88 8.74
CA PRO A 39 7.71 5.94 9.21
C PRO A 39 7.85 7.18 8.32
N ASP A 40 6.77 7.94 8.20
CA ASP A 40 6.72 9.20 7.43
C ASP A 40 7.20 9.06 5.96
N PHE A 41 7.17 7.84 5.39
CA PHE A 41 7.51 7.61 3.97
C PHE A 41 6.67 8.48 3.04
N LEU A 42 5.39 8.68 3.35
CA LEU A 42 4.60 9.78 2.82
C LEU A 42 4.68 10.93 3.83
N PRO A 43 5.39 12.03 3.51
CA PRO A 43 5.61 13.12 4.45
C PRO A 43 4.31 13.76 4.95
N PRO A 44 4.25 14.22 6.21
CA PRO A 44 3.02 14.71 6.84
C PRO A 44 2.23 15.74 6.01
N PRO A 45 2.84 16.78 5.39
CA PRO A 45 2.07 17.74 4.59
C PRO A 45 1.43 17.14 3.33
N VAL A 46 2.01 16.05 2.80
CA VAL A 46 1.46 15.32 1.66
C VAL A 46 0.37 14.37 2.14
N LEU A 47 0.59 13.68 3.26
CA LEU A 47 -0.38 12.81 3.92
C LEU A 47 -1.69 13.55 4.21
N ASP A 48 -1.62 14.75 4.79
CA ASP A 48 -2.80 15.56 5.12
C ASP A 48 -3.63 15.88 3.87
N ARG A 49 -2.96 16.27 2.77
CA ARG A 49 -3.64 16.52 1.50
C ARG A 49 -4.27 15.25 0.93
N VAL A 50 -3.52 14.15 0.90
CA VAL A 50 -4.03 12.86 0.43
C VAL A 50 -5.23 12.43 1.25
N HIS A 51 -5.15 12.53 2.59
CA HIS A 51 -6.24 12.13 3.48
C HIS A 51 -7.51 12.96 3.23
N ALA A 52 -7.38 14.28 3.04
CA ALA A 52 -8.50 15.16 2.70
C ALA A 52 -9.13 14.87 1.32
N GLU A 53 -8.37 14.24 0.42
CA GLU A 53 -8.80 13.89 -0.94
C GLU A 53 -9.32 12.45 -1.07
N LEU A 54 -9.30 11.65 0.00
CA LEU A 54 -9.91 10.33 0.03
C LEU A 54 -11.43 10.45 0.21
N PRO A 55 -12.23 9.55 -0.41
CA PRO A 55 -13.66 9.54 -0.16
C PRO A 55 -13.95 9.08 1.27
N VAL A 56 -14.88 9.77 1.94
CA VAL A 56 -15.40 9.32 3.23
C VAL A 56 -16.26 8.08 2.99
N SER A 57 -15.95 6.99 3.68
CA SER A 57 -16.72 5.74 3.59
C SER A 57 -16.53 4.90 4.86
N ASP A 58 -17.61 4.40 5.38
CA ASP A 58 -17.68 3.37 6.43
C ASP A 58 -17.73 1.95 5.85
N LYS A 59 -17.82 1.84 4.52
CA LYS A 59 -17.87 0.56 3.82
C LYS A 59 -16.50 -0.10 3.85
N GLY A 60 -16.41 -1.21 4.56
CA GLY A 60 -15.22 -2.05 4.56
C GLY A 60 -15.02 -2.78 3.22
N GLY A 61 -13.82 -3.29 3.04
CA GLY A 61 -13.41 -4.05 1.84
C GLY A 61 -12.28 -3.38 1.08
N SER A 62 -11.91 -4.00 -0.03
CA SER A 62 -10.83 -3.54 -0.90
C SER A 62 -11.42 -2.92 -2.17
N PHE A 63 -10.93 -1.74 -2.54
CA PHE A 63 -11.38 -0.99 -3.70
C PHE A 63 -10.21 -0.78 -4.65
N PRO A 64 -10.33 -1.12 -5.94
CA PRO A 64 -9.39 -0.65 -6.94
C PRO A 64 -9.39 0.89 -6.99
N PRO A 65 -8.22 1.56 -7.12
CA PRO A 65 -8.18 3.03 -7.13
C PRO A 65 -9.12 3.67 -8.17
N GLY A 66 -9.20 3.07 -9.36
CA GLY A 66 -10.08 3.54 -10.44
C GLY A 66 -11.58 3.47 -10.15
N SER A 67 -12.02 2.78 -9.07
CA SER A 67 -13.40 2.75 -8.62
C SER A 67 -13.74 3.85 -7.60
N LEU A 68 -12.76 4.65 -7.20
CA LEU A 68 -12.89 5.70 -6.19
C LEU A 68 -12.78 7.09 -6.83
N ARG A 69 -13.45 8.07 -6.25
CA ARG A 69 -13.22 9.48 -6.58
C ARG A 69 -12.09 10.00 -5.69
N LEU A 70 -10.90 10.03 -6.24
CA LEU A 70 -9.71 10.54 -5.57
C LEU A 70 -9.41 11.95 -6.07
N GLY A 71 -8.95 12.82 -5.18
CA GLY A 71 -8.42 14.12 -5.58
C GLY A 71 -7.04 14.01 -6.25
N PRO A 72 -6.51 15.13 -6.78
CA PRO A 72 -5.32 15.11 -7.63
C PRO A 72 -4.06 14.61 -6.92
N THR A 73 -3.84 14.95 -5.64
CA THR A 73 -2.68 14.49 -4.87
C THR A 73 -2.78 12.99 -4.59
N ALA A 74 -3.96 12.49 -4.21
CA ALA A 74 -4.20 11.07 -4.01
C ALA A 74 -4.01 10.27 -5.31
N GLN A 75 -4.45 10.80 -6.45
CA GLN A 75 -4.20 10.18 -7.76
C GLN A 75 -2.70 10.16 -8.12
N ALA A 76 -1.97 11.24 -7.85
CA ALA A 76 -0.52 11.29 -8.08
C ALA A 76 0.21 10.24 -7.21
N MET A 77 -0.16 10.13 -5.93
CA MET A 77 0.35 9.11 -5.03
C MET A 77 0.10 7.69 -5.56
N MET A 78 -1.11 7.39 -6.06
CA MET A 78 -1.40 6.07 -6.64
C MET A 78 -0.52 5.76 -7.86
N ARG A 79 -0.32 6.75 -8.74
CA ARG A 79 0.59 6.58 -9.90
C ARG A 79 2.03 6.34 -9.47
N GLU A 80 2.52 7.05 -8.47
CA GLU A 80 3.89 6.89 -7.96
C GLU A 80 4.07 5.52 -7.28
N LEU A 81 3.07 5.01 -6.53
CA LEU A 81 3.09 3.66 -5.97
C LEU A 81 3.23 2.58 -7.05
N GLU A 82 2.57 2.75 -8.19
CA GLU A 82 2.68 1.81 -9.33
C GLU A 82 3.91 2.08 -10.21
N GLY A 83 4.67 3.13 -9.91
CA GLY A 83 5.80 3.59 -10.70
C GLY A 83 7.04 2.70 -10.58
N ALA A 84 7.93 2.83 -11.57
CA ALA A 84 9.18 2.08 -11.62
C ALA A 84 10.18 2.44 -10.50
N VAL A 85 10.09 3.66 -9.95
CA VAL A 85 10.99 4.13 -8.88
C VAL A 85 10.81 3.29 -7.63
N LEU A 86 9.57 3.17 -7.14
CA LEU A 86 9.28 2.37 -5.95
C LEU A 86 9.56 0.88 -6.18
N LYS A 87 9.18 0.35 -7.36
CA LYS A 87 9.46 -1.05 -7.71
C LYS A 87 10.95 -1.36 -7.62
N ARG A 88 11.79 -0.52 -8.21
CA ARG A 88 13.25 -0.68 -8.17
C ARG A 88 13.80 -0.56 -6.75
N ALA A 89 13.37 0.45 -6.00
CA ALA A 89 13.82 0.63 -4.62
C ALA A 89 13.50 -0.59 -3.73
N ILE A 90 12.32 -1.20 -3.89
CA ILE A 90 11.94 -2.42 -3.17
C ILE A 90 12.73 -3.63 -3.68
N ALA A 91 12.92 -3.77 -5.00
CA ALA A 91 13.71 -4.84 -5.59
C ALA A 91 15.15 -4.83 -5.07
N GLU A 92 15.80 -3.67 -5.08
CA GLU A 92 17.17 -3.48 -4.54
C GLU A 92 17.21 -3.76 -3.03
N LYS A 93 16.23 -3.27 -2.26
CA LYS A 93 16.17 -3.44 -0.80
C LYS A 93 16.16 -4.90 -0.37
N PHE A 94 15.45 -5.76 -1.08
CA PHE A 94 15.28 -7.18 -0.74
C PHE A 94 16.07 -8.14 -1.66
N GLY A 95 16.86 -7.63 -2.60
CA GLY A 95 17.61 -8.45 -3.55
C GLY A 95 16.69 -9.27 -4.48
N LEU A 96 15.55 -8.71 -4.89
CA LEU A 96 14.54 -9.38 -5.70
C LEU A 96 14.57 -8.90 -7.15
N ASP A 97 14.32 -9.81 -8.07
CA ASP A 97 13.99 -9.44 -9.46
C ASP A 97 12.47 -9.21 -9.55
N LEU A 98 12.05 -7.97 -9.73
CA LEU A 98 10.64 -7.57 -9.87
C LEU A 98 10.31 -7.01 -11.26
N ASP A 99 11.22 -7.06 -12.23
CA ASP A 99 11.06 -6.39 -13.53
C ASP A 99 9.76 -6.80 -14.23
N ASP A 100 9.50 -8.09 -14.32
CA ASP A 100 8.31 -8.66 -14.94
C ASP A 100 7.10 -8.79 -13.98
N ALA A 101 7.22 -8.36 -12.74
CA ALA A 101 6.15 -8.51 -11.76
C ALA A 101 5.02 -7.48 -12.00
N PRO A 102 3.79 -7.92 -12.35
CA PRO A 102 2.66 -7.02 -12.44
C PRO A 102 2.32 -6.43 -11.06
N SER A 103 1.88 -5.18 -11.02
CA SER A 103 1.37 -4.54 -9.81
C SER A 103 -0.14 -4.75 -9.64
N MET A 104 -0.58 -4.85 -8.39
CA MET A 104 -1.99 -4.82 -8.00
C MET A 104 -2.15 -3.86 -6.82
N LEU A 105 -2.91 -2.78 -7.03
CA LEU A 105 -3.12 -1.73 -6.04
C LEU A 105 -4.56 -1.77 -5.52
N THR A 106 -4.73 -1.75 -4.22
CA THR A 106 -6.04 -1.69 -3.56
C THR A 106 -6.07 -0.65 -2.45
N VAL A 107 -7.19 0.04 -2.32
CA VAL A 107 -7.46 1.02 -1.26
C VAL A 107 -8.43 0.41 -0.26
N ARG A 108 -8.17 0.58 1.03
CA ARG A 108 -9.09 0.31 2.13
C ARG A 108 -9.41 1.62 2.85
N LEU A 109 -10.69 1.89 3.06
CA LEU A 109 -11.17 3.09 3.74
C LEU A 109 -11.66 2.80 5.16
N ALA A 110 -12.19 1.60 5.37
CA ALA A 110 -12.65 1.15 6.67
C ALA A 110 -12.42 -0.35 6.84
N THR A 111 -12.38 -0.78 8.09
CA THR A 111 -12.35 -2.19 8.50
C THR A 111 -13.63 -2.58 9.21
N ARG A 112 -13.94 -3.87 9.16
CA ARG A 112 -15.11 -4.52 9.74
C ARG A 112 -14.66 -5.52 10.79
N GLU A 113 -15.59 -6.01 11.59
CA GLU A 113 -15.33 -7.01 12.62
C GLU A 113 -14.60 -8.27 12.12
N LYS A 114 -14.86 -8.69 10.90
CA LYS A 114 -14.23 -9.86 10.28
C LYS A 114 -12.85 -9.61 9.66
N ASP A 115 -12.41 -8.36 9.61
CA ASP A 115 -11.11 -7.99 9.03
C ASP A 115 -10.01 -8.15 10.10
N GLY A 116 -8.78 -8.43 9.71
CA GLY A 116 -7.63 -8.55 10.61
C GLY A 116 -7.28 -9.97 11.08
N GLN A 117 -7.97 -10.99 10.59
CA GLN A 117 -7.64 -12.38 10.91
C GLN A 117 -6.18 -12.70 10.56
N ILE A 118 -5.55 -13.60 11.35
CA ILE A 118 -4.20 -14.07 11.06
C ILE A 118 -4.19 -14.80 9.72
N HIS A 119 -3.29 -14.41 8.85
CA HIS A 119 -3.12 -15.04 7.52
C HIS A 119 -1.72 -14.80 6.96
N THR A 120 -1.39 -15.56 5.93
CA THR A 120 -0.36 -15.20 4.96
C THR A 120 -1.04 -14.70 3.69
N ASP A 121 -0.34 -13.91 2.92
CA ASP A 121 -0.86 -13.46 1.63
C ASP A 121 -0.89 -14.60 0.60
N SER A 122 -1.69 -14.43 -0.44
CA SER A 122 -1.79 -15.38 -1.56
C SER A 122 -0.41 -15.68 -2.16
N ALA A 123 -0.15 -16.94 -2.50
CA ALA A 123 1.08 -17.36 -3.20
C ALA A 123 1.27 -16.69 -4.58
N ALA A 124 0.24 -16.03 -5.11
CA ALA A 124 0.35 -15.21 -6.33
C ALA A 124 1.03 -13.86 -6.08
N LYS A 125 1.23 -13.46 -4.84
CA LYS A 125 1.92 -12.22 -4.45
C LYS A 125 3.37 -12.53 -4.10
N ARG A 126 4.30 -11.79 -4.68
CA ARG A 126 5.74 -11.88 -4.38
C ARG A 126 6.13 -10.92 -3.26
N VAL A 127 5.55 -9.72 -3.26
CA VAL A 127 5.81 -8.68 -2.26
C VAL A 127 4.50 -8.02 -1.90
N THR A 128 4.32 -7.71 -0.63
CA THR A 128 3.27 -6.85 -0.10
C THR A 128 3.89 -5.56 0.43
N ALA A 129 3.36 -4.43 0.00
CA ALA A 129 3.65 -3.11 0.52
C ALA A 129 2.35 -2.46 1.01
N LEU A 130 2.33 -2.00 2.26
CA LEU A 130 1.20 -1.36 2.91
C LEU A 130 1.57 0.07 3.25
N LEU A 131 0.89 1.04 2.65
CA LEU A 131 1.01 2.44 2.99
C LEU A 131 -0.19 2.87 3.84
N TYR A 132 0.06 3.38 5.03
CA TYR A 132 -0.96 3.80 5.97
C TYR A 132 -1.25 5.29 5.86
N LEU A 133 -2.54 5.65 5.77
CA LEU A 133 -2.99 6.99 5.41
C LEU A 133 -3.84 7.68 6.48
N ASN A 134 -3.96 7.12 7.69
CA ASN A 134 -4.61 7.86 8.76
C ASN A 134 -3.69 8.97 9.27
N PRO A 135 -4.24 10.12 9.68
CA PRO A 135 -3.46 11.23 10.23
C PRO A 135 -2.60 10.80 11.41
N SER A 136 -1.56 11.58 11.69
CA SER A 136 -0.61 11.29 12.76
C SER A 136 -1.22 11.34 14.16
N ASP A 137 -2.30 12.11 14.32
CA ASP A 137 -3.09 12.24 15.57
C ASP A 137 -4.25 11.25 15.66
N ALA A 138 -4.47 10.42 14.62
CA ALA A 138 -5.47 9.37 14.67
C ALA A 138 -5.17 8.38 15.81
N ARG A 139 -6.15 8.18 16.67
CA ARG A 139 -5.99 7.36 17.89
C ARG A 139 -6.16 5.88 17.56
N PHE A 140 -5.09 5.14 17.77
CA PHE A 140 -5.06 3.67 17.84
C PHE A 140 -4.51 3.25 19.21
N ASP A 141 -4.97 3.92 20.29
CA ASP A 141 -4.45 3.80 21.65
C ASP A 141 -4.62 2.39 22.22
N THR A 142 -5.68 1.68 21.80
CA THR A 142 -5.94 0.29 22.19
C THR A 142 -5.11 -0.69 21.37
N LYS A 143 -4.31 -0.19 20.41
CA LYS A 143 -3.56 -0.99 19.41
C LYS A 143 -4.45 -1.85 18.51
N ASP A 144 -5.77 -1.69 18.59
CA ASP A 144 -6.70 -2.34 17.68
C ASP A 144 -6.53 -1.77 16.27
N GLY A 145 -6.48 -2.66 15.29
CA GLY A 145 -6.19 -2.25 13.91
C GLY A 145 -4.70 -1.99 13.59
N CYS A 146 -3.79 -2.02 14.58
CA CYS A 146 -2.35 -2.03 14.32
C CYS A 146 -1.92 -3.36 13.72
N LEU A 147 -1.22 -3.33 12.59
CA LEU A 147 -0.79 -4.59 11.96
C LEU A 147 0.35 -5.21 12.74
N ARG A 148 0.25 -6.50 13.00
CA ARG A 148 1.26 -7.30 13.69
C ARG A 148 1.91 -8.28 12.76
N LEU A 149 3.24 -8.36 12.81
CA LEU A 149 4.04 -9.39 12.14
C LEU A 149 4.32 -10.49 13.18
N LEU A 150 3.92 -11.72 12.86
CA LEU A 150 3.75 -12.81 13.83
C LEU A 150 4.77 -13.92 13.60
N ARG A 151 5.24 -14.54 14.71
CA ARG A 151 5.93 -15.83 14.68
C ARG A 151 4.95 -16.99 14.58
N SER A 152 3.70 -16.77 15.02
CA SER A 152 2.66 -17.80 15.14
C SER A 152 1.61 -17.69 14.05
N ALA A 153 1.15 -18.84 13.57
CA ALA A 153 0.00 -18.93 12.68
C ALA A 153 -1.36 -18.82 13.41
N THR A 154 -1.36 -18.88 14.75
CA THR A 154 -2.57 -19.02 15.56
C THR A 154 -2.67 -18.06 16.73
N ASP A 155 -1.59 -17.38 17.08
CA ASP A 155 -1.56 -16.46 18.21
C ASP A 155 -1.22 -15.04 17.73
N LEU A 156 -2.18 -14.14 17.86
CA LEU A 156 -2.02 -12.72 17.50
C LEU A 156 -1.11 -11.97 18.49
N GLU A 157 -0.93 -12.50 19.69
CA GLU A 157 -0.08 -11.87 20.72
C GLU A 157 1.40 -12.28 20.60
N ASP A 158 1.72 -13.33 19.83
CA ASP A 158 3.09 -13.73 19.51
C ASP A 158 3.63 -12.91 18.31
N TYR A 159 3.69 -11.60 18.50
CA TYR A 159 4.19 -10.67 17.49
C TYR A 159 5.56 -10.10 17.84
N VAL A 160 6.30 -9.74 16.80
CA VAL A 160 7.60 -9.06 16.90
C VAL A 160 7.45 -7.56 16.64
N VAL A 161 6.63 -7.22 15.66
CA VAL A 161 6.42 -5.84 15.22
C VAL A 161 4.94 -5.53 15.21
N GLU A 162 4.59 -4.35 15.72
CA GLU A 162 3.25 -3.79 15.65
C GLU A 162 3.32 -2.43 14.99
N VAL A 163 2.61 -2.26 13.87
CA VAL A 163 2.65 -1.07 13.03
C VAL A 163 1.31 -0.36 13.09
N PRO A 164 1.24 0.83 13.70
CA PRO A 164 0.05 1.67 13.67
C PRO A 164 -0.29 2.10 12.23
N PRO A 165 -1.58 2.11 11.84
CA PRO A 165 -1.96 2.46 10.47
C PRO A 165 -1.99 3.97 10.21
N THR A 166 -0.95 4.69 10.65
CA THR A 166 -0.87 6.16 10.67
C THR A 166 0.41 6.69 10.04
N ARG A 167 0.52 8.02 9.95
CA ARG A 167 1.77 8.76 9.68
C ARG A 167 2.40 8.51 8.33
N GLY A 168 1.64 8.12 7.30
CA GLY A 168 2.28 7.81 6.02
C GLY A 168 3.31 6.68 6.10
N THR A 169 3.19 5.79 7.10
CA THR A 169 4.11 4.68 7.31
C THR A 169 3.99 3.66 6.18
N LEU A 170 5.12 3.29 5.61
CA LEU A 170 5.23 2.18 4.65
C LEU A 170 5.76 0.93 5.37
N LEU A 171 5.02 -0.18 5.26
CA LEU A 171 5.48 -1.51 5.63
C LEU A 171 5.65 -2.32 4.36
N VAL A 172 6.81 -2.97 4.16
CA VAL A 172 7.05 -3.86 3.02
C VAL A 172 7.64 -5.17 3.49
N PHE A 173 7.18 -6.26 2.90
CA PHE A 173 7.76 -7.60 3.11
C PHE A 173 7.60 -8.49 1.87
N PRO A 174 8.61 -9.31 1.53
CA PRO A 174 8.47 -10.43 0.61
C PRO A 174 7.48 -11.45 1.17
N ASN A 175 6.58 -11.97 0.34
CA ASN A 175 5.61 -12.97 0.76
C ASN A 175 6.20 -14.37 0.78
N GLY A 176 5.79 -15.16 1.77
CA GLY A 176 6.20 -16.53 1.95
C GLY A 176 5.17 -17.35 2.76
N PRO A 177 5.39 -18.65 2.90
CA PRO A 177 4.44 -19.52 3.60
C PRO A 177 4.39 -19.27 5.11
N THR A 178 5.35 -18.53 5.66
CA THR A 178 5.46 -18.23 7.09
C THR A 178 5.33 -16.73 7.41
N THR A 179 4.98 -15.90 6.45
CA THR A 179 4.82 -14.46 6.64
C THR A 179 3.47 -14.14 7.29
N TRP A 180 3.26 -14.68 8.49
CA TRP A 180 2.01 -14.53 9.24
C TRP A 180 1.84 -13.10 9.72
N HIS A 181 0.67 -12.55 9.49
CA HIS A 181 0.33 -11.20 9.95
C HIS A 181 -1.18 -11.08 10.17
N GLY A 182 -1.55 -10.10 10.98
CA GLY A 182 -2.94 -9.80 11.30
C GLY A 182 -3.04 -8.59 12.20
N HIS A 183 -4.24 -8.25 12.62
CA HIS A 183 -4.45 -7.19 13.61
C HIS A 183 -5.66 -7.50 14.48
N ARG A 184 -5.69 -6.95 15.70
CA ARG A 184 -6.88 -6.98 16.53
C ARG A 184 -8.04 -6.31 15.80
N THR A 185 -9.23 -6.80 16.07
CA THR A 185 -10.45 -6.25 15.46
C THR A 185 -10.53 -4.73 15.68
N HIS A 186 -10.69 -4.02 14.60
CA HIS A 186 -10.99 -2.60 14.57
C HIS A 186 -12.16 -2.36 13.62
N VAL A 187 -13.20 -1.71 14.10
CA VAL A 187 -14.38 -1.37 13.31
C VAL A 187 -14.41 0.14 13.12
N GLY A 188 -14.35 0.60 11.88
CA GLY A 188 -14.37 2.01 11.56
C GLY A 188 -13.32 2.41 10.53
N GLN A 189 -13.05 3.70 10.44
CA GLN A 189 -12.10 4.26 9.48
C GLN A 189 -10.69 3.74 9.75
N ARG A 190 -10.09 3.17 8.73
CA ARG A 190 -8.72 2.69 8.73
C ARG A 190 -8.21 2.74 7.29
N HIS A 191 -7.62 3.86 6.95
CA HIS A 191 -7.19 4.15 5.59
C HIS A 191 -5.83 3.51 5.32
N SER A 192 -5.76 2.71 4.27
CA SER A 192 -4.50 2.14 3.78
C SER A 192 -4.57 1.86 2.29
N VAL A 193 -3.39 1.86 1.67
CA VAL A 193 -3.20 1.38 0.31
C VAL A 193 -2.29 0.16 0.38
N GLN A 194 -2.72 -0.93 -0.25
CA GLN A 194 -1.91 -2.13 -0.41
C GLN A 194 -1.50 -2.26 -1.87
N LEU A 195 -0.19 -2.25 -2.10
CA LEU A 195 0.45 -2.59 -3.36
C LEU A 195 1.02 -4.00 -3.26
N ASN A 196 0.72 -4.82 -4.25
CA ASN A 196 1.34 -6.13 -4.38
C ASN A 196 2.08 -6.22 -5.71
N TYR A 197 3.30 -6.75 -5.69
CA TYR A 197 3.97 -7.26 -6.89
C TYR A 197 3.62 -8.73 -7.02
N MET A 198 3.03 -9.09 -8.16
CA MET A 198 2.45 -10.40 -8.40
C MET A 198 3.43 -11.32 -9.12
N THR A 199 3.19 -12.64 -9.01
CA THR A 199 3.81 -13.62 -9.92
C THR A 199 3.25 -13.46 -11.35
N ASN A 200 3.89 -14.11 -12.32
CA ASN A 200 3.42 -14.14 -13.72
C ASN A 200 2.61 -15.41 -14.07
N ASP A 201 2.19 -16.18 -13.05
CA ASP A 201 1.47 -17.44 -13.25
C ASP A 201 -0.04 -17.24 -13.53
N SER A 202 -0.74 -18.34 -13.70
CA SER A 202 -2.19 -18.32 -13.98
C SER A 202 -3.01 -17.83 -12.78
N ARG A 203 -2.53 -18.05 -11.54
CA ARG A 203 -3.21 -17.59 -10.32
C ARG A 203 -3.19 -16.08 -10.24
N ALA A 204 -2.01 -15.47 -10.45
CA ALA A 204 -1.85 -14.02 -10.49
C ALA A 204 -2.72 -13.39 -11.58
N ARG A 205 -2.71 -13.95 -12.81
CA ARG A 205 -3.56 -13.46 -13.89
C ARG A 205 -5.05 -13.51 -13.54
N ASN A 206 -5.51 -14.57 -12.85
CA ASN A 206 -6.89 -14.69 -12.40
C ASN A 206 -7.24 -13.69 -11.28
N GLU A 207 -6.34 -13.43 -10.35
CA GLU A 207 -6.53 -12.42 -9.30
C GLU A 207 -6.61 -11.01 -9.90
N LEU A 208 -5.69 -10.67 -10.80
CA LEU A 208 -5.68 -9.39 -11.52
C LEU A 208 -6.95 -9.17 -12.36
N ARG A 209 -7.44 -10.22 -13.04
CA ARG A 209 -8.72 -10.15 -13.78
C ARG A 209 -9.90 -9.87 -12.84
N ARG A 210 -10.02 -10.61 -11.73
CA ARG A 210 -11.08 -10.40 -10.73
C ARG A 210 -11.01 -9.00 -10.14
N HIS A 211 -9.82 -8.50 -9.86
CA HIS A 211 -9.61 -7.16 -9.36
C HIS A 211 -10.10 -6.09 -10.36
N ARG A 212 -9.73 -6.23 -11.65
CA ARG A 212 -10.18 -5.32 -12.73
C ARG A 212 -11.70 -5.37 -12.91
N LEU A 213 -12.30 -6.55 -12.92
CA LEU A 213 -13.76 -6.72 -13.02
C LEU A 213 -14.49 -6.09 -11.82
N SER A 214 -13.94 -6.26 -10.60
CA SER A 214 -14.47 -5.61 -9.41
C SER A 214 -14.43 -4.08 -9.51
N ALA A 215 -13.41 -3.51 -10.16
CA ALA A 215 -13.33 -2.07 -10.41
C ALA A 215 -14.49 -1.59 -11.29
N ILE A 216 -14.76 -2.30 -12.38
CA ILE A 216 -15.84 -1.98 -13.32
C ILE A 216 -17.20 -2.06 -12.61
N VAL A 217 -17.47 -3.17 -11.92
CA VAL A 217 -18.75 -3.37 -11.21
C VAL A 217 -18.95 -2.32 -10.11
N LYS A 218 -17.94 -2.02 -9.30
CA LYS A 218 -18.02 -1.00 -8.24
C LYS A 218 -18.10 0.42 -8.80
N GLY A 219 -17.51 0.68 -9.96
CA GLY A 219 -17.60 1.97 -10.65
C GLY A 219 -18.95 2.22 -11.33
N LEU A 220 -19.71 1.15 -11.68
CA LEU A 220 -21.02 1.22 -12.32
C LEU A 220 -22.19 1.27 -11.32
N LEU A 221 -21.97 0.93 -10.04
CA LEU A 221 -23.03 1.01 -9.03
C LEU A 221 -23.35 2.47 -8.71
N PRO A 222 -24.65 2.86 -8.70
CA PRO A 222 -25.04 4.20 -8.32
C PRO A 222 -24.56 4.49 -6.89
N ARG A 223 -23.96 5.64 -6.74
CA ARG A 223 -23.39 6.12 -5.48
C ARG A 223 -24.54 6.69 -4.65
N THR A 224 -24.98 5.95 -3.64
CA THR A 224 -25.80 6.48 -2.56
C THR A 224 -24.93 7.24 -1.58
#